data_94abeacdce03dbc3fd2292b1dba7121a
#
_entry.id   94abeacdce03dbc3fd2292b1dba7121a
#
_cell.length_a   1.000
_cell.length_b   1.000
_cell.length_c   1.000
_cell.angle_alpha   90.00
_cell.angle_beta   90.00
_cell.angle_gamma   90.00
#
_symmetry.space_group_name_H-M   'P 1'
#
loop_
_entity.id
_entity.type
_entity.pdbx_description
1 polymer ?
#
loop_
_entity_poly.entity_id
_entity_poly.type
_entity_poly.pdbx_seq_one_letter_code
_entity_poly.pdbx_strand_id
1 'polypeptide(L)'
;MASLREKFKNGIYGVAVGDALGGSVQFSAREELRNCPVEGMKDGEVYPAGTFSDDTSMTLALAESLGRLNDVNYEDIMENFVLWLGKGKFTSDGKAWDQGFTCVTAIKNWIYRKERNWPENVLDCGLWEFEDNGNGSLMRILPVSFYIYAKYGKESYAHGDIVRNVSKLTHAHQISQFACEFYCNMIYQMLDNPKMSKKEIFERTKDIMNKIWSSENMKADKEELKGVFNRLFSNNFESLDDEDIQSGGYVVHSLEAALWCFLNSSDYRECTLKAVNLGHDADTTAAIAGGLAGIFYGEIPQEWLNELRGKTVIEESIKDMASMIYID
;
A
#
# COMPACT_ATOMS: atom_id res chain seq x y z
N MET A 1 15.95 -13.04 14.45
CA MET A 1 14.91 -12.63 13.49
C MET A 1 14.14 -11.48 14.13
N ALA A 2 13.75 -10.47 13.36
CA ALA A 2 12.92 -9.39 13.86
C ALA A 2 11.54 -9.92 14.31
N SER A 3 11.01 -9.38 15.40
CA SER A 3 9.67 -9.69 15.90
C SER A 3 8.60 -9.22 14.91
N LEU A 4 7.37 -9.74 15.04
CA LEU A 4 6.24 -9.29 14.19
C LEU A 4 6.01 -7.79 14.33
N ARG A 5 6.14 -7.25 15.54
CA ARG A 5 6.05 -5.82 15.84
C ARG A 5 7.13 -5.00 15.12
N GLU A 6 8.38 -5.45 15.15
CA GLU A 6 9.47 -4.78 14.42
C GLU A 6 9.23 -4.79 12.92
N LYS A 7 8.80 -5.92 12.36
CA LYS A 7 8.45 -6.01 10.94
C LYS A 7 7.29 -5.07 10.57
N PHE A 8 6.28 -4.96 11.42
CA PHE A 8 5.19 -4.01 11.24
C PHE A 8 5.72 -2.57 11.20
N LYS A 9 6.49 -2.16 12.21
CA LYS A 9 7.09 -0.81 12.25
C LYS A 9 7.96 -0.54 11.03
N ASN A 10 8.82 -1.49 10.66
CA ASN A 10 9.67 -1.37 9.48
C ASN A 10 8.84 -1.25 8.19
N GLY A 11 7.73 -1.97 8.08
CA GLY A 11 6.79 -1.82 6.96
C GLY A 11 6.18 -0.42 6.88
N ILE A 12 5.68 0.11 8.00
CA ILE A 12 5.10 1.46 8.07
C ILE A 12 6.14 2.54 7.75
N TYR A 13 7.32 2.49 8.39
CA TYR A 13 8.40 3.42 8.07
C TYR A 13 8.90 3.25 6.64
N GLY A 14 8.86 2.01 6.12
CA GLY A 14 9.19 1.71 4.74
C GLY A 14 8.25 2.39 3.76
N VAL A 15 6.94 2.37 4.03
CA VAL A 15 5.94 3.15 3.27
C VAL A 15 6.25 4.64 3.35
N ALA A 16 6.40 5.19 4.56
CA ALA A 16 6.56 6.62 4.78
C ALA A 16 7.84 7.21 4.16
N VAL A 17 8.94 6.47 4.21
CA VAL A 17 10.20 6.89 3.59
C VAL A 17 10.13 6.78 2.07
N GLY A 18 9.50 5.72 1.53
CA GLY A 18 9.29 5.57 0.08
C GLY A 18 8.46 6.70 -0.50
N ASP A 19 7.30 6.98 0.12
CA ASP A 19 6.41 8.11 -0.19
C ASP A 19 7.17 9.45 -0.17
N ALA A 20 7.86 9.77 0.92
CA ALA A 20 8.59 11.03 1.07
C ALA A 20 9.77 11.18 0.09
N LEU A 21 10.39 10.08 -0.36
CA LEU A 21 11.42 10.10 -1.41
C LEU A 21 10.83 10.43 -2.77
N GLY A 22 9.67 9.87 -3.09
CA GLY A 22 9.01 10.04 -4.39
C GLY A 22 8.28 11.37 -4.54
N GLY A 23 7.75 11.95 -3.47
CA GLY A 23 6.91 13.14 -3.51
C GLY A 23 7.53 14.36 -4.23
N SER A 24 8.85 14.53 -4.15
CA SER A 24 9.54 15.65 -4.82
C SER A 24 9.61 15.52 -6.34
N VAL A 25 9.39 14.33 -6.89
CA VAL A 25 9.49 14.00 -8.32
C VAL A 25 8.23 13.32 -8.86
N GLN A 26 7.16 13.35 -8.09
CA GLN A 26 5.86 12.85 -8.52
C GLN A 26 5.48 13.48 -9.87
N PHE A 27 5.00 12.64 -10.78
CA PHE A 27 4.65 12.96 -12.18
C PHE A 27 5.82 13.37 -13.09
N SER A 28 7.08 13.33 -12.63
CA SER A 28 8.24 13.50 -13.51
C SER A 28 8.34 12.34 -14.50
N ALA A 29 8.78 12.64 -15.73
CA ALA A 29 9.01 11.59 -16.71
C ALA A 29 10.25 10.76 -16.35
N ARG A 30 10.19 9.43 -16.61
CA ARG A 30 11.32 8.52 -16.34
C ARG A 30 12.62 8.98 -16.99
N GLU A 31 12.56 9.51 -18.21
CA GLU A 31 13.75 10.01 -18.92
C GLU A 31 14.41 11.17 -18.19
N GLU A 32 13.66 12.05 -17.56
CA GLU A 32 14.19 13.14 -16.72
C GLU A 32 14.96 12.58 -15.53
N LEU A 33 14.41 11.58 -14.87
CA LEU A 33 15.04 10.94 -13.71
C LEU A 33 16.23 10.04 -14.09
N ARG A 34 16.30 9.50 -15.30
CA ARG A 34 17.52 8.86 -15.83
C ARG A 34 18.66 9.83 -15.99
N ASN A 35 18.36 11.06 -16.39
CA ASN A 35 19.37 12.14 -16.53
C ASN A 35 19.78 12.78 -15.21
N CYS A 36 18.85 12.80 -14.23
CA CYS A 36 19.06 13.36 -12.89
C CYS A 36 18.37 12.50 -11.83
N PRO A 37 18.96 11.33 -11.49
CA PRO A 37 18.32 10.39 -10.59
C PRO A 37 18.14 10.96 -9.18
N VAL A 38 17.07 10.50 -8.53
CA VAL A 38 16.87 10.73 -7.09
C VAL A 38 17.82 9.81 -6.33
N GLU A 39 18.58 10.40 -5.39
CA GLU A 39 19.53 9.69 -4.53
C GLU A 39 19.16 9.81 -3.04
N GLY A 40 18.25 10.72 -2.70
CA GLY A 40 17.78 11.00 -1.35
C GLY A 40 16.61 11.97 -1.34
N MET A 41 16.14 12.31 -0.14
CA MET A 41 15.04 13.27 0.02
C MET A 41 15.50 14.68 -0.41
N LYS A 42 14.63 15.38 -1.13
CA LYS A 42 14.88 16.76 -1.57
C LYS A 42 13.58 17.56 -1.57
N ASP A 43 13.72 18.89 -1.52
CA ASP A 43 12.57 19.77 -1.68
C ASP A 43 12.03 19.64 -3.11
N GLY A 44 10.73 19.40 -3.22
CA GLY A 44 9.96 19.49 -4.45
C GLY A 44 9.33 20.87 -4.60
N GLU A 45 8.61 21.09 -5.70
CA GLU A 45 7.88 22.36 -5.92
C GLU A 45 6.76 22.56 -4.88
N VAL A 46 6.14 21.48 -4.43
CA VAL A 46 4.99 21.49 -3.52
C VAL A 46 5.36 20.92 -2.15
N TYR A 47 6.15 19.84 -2.14
CA TYR A 47 6.50 19.11 -0.93
C TYR A 47 7.89 19.47 -0.42
N PRO A 48 8.03 19.99 0.82
CA PRO A 48 9.32 20.05 1.49
C PRO A 48 9.91 18.63 1.69
N ALA A 49 11.24 18.52 1.66
CA ALA A 49 11.94 17.25 1.88
C ALA A 49 11.43 16.54 3.13
N GLY A 50 11.24 15.23 3.03
CA GLY A 50 10.76 14.37 4.10
C GLY A 50 9.25 14.45 4.39
N THR A 51 8.48 15.20 3.61
CA THR A 51 7.01 15.24 3.71
C THR A 51 6.44 14.02 3.00
N PHE A 52 5.54 13.31 3.65
CA PHE A 52 4.78 12.22 3.06
C PHE A 52 3.36 12.67 2.64
N SER A 53 2.76 11.97 1.70
CA SER A 53 1.49 12.29 1.04
C SER A 53 0.30 11.52 1.63
N ASP A 54 -0.73 11.28 0.80
CA ASP A 54 -1.90 10.46 1.16
C ASP A 54 -1.55 8.96 1.31
N ASP A 55 -0.53 8.45 0.65
CA ASP A 55 -0.04 7.07 0.81
C ASP A 55 0.18 6.73 2.28
N THR A 56 1.02 7.51 2.94
CA THR A 56 1.31 7.33 4.36
C THR A 56 0.14 7.76 5.23
N SER A 57 -0.49 8.89 4.94
CA SER A 57 -1.58 9.43 5.77
C SER A 57 -2.76 8.47 5.86
N MET A 58 -3.19 7.88 4.75
CA MET A 58 -4.29 6.90 4.74
C MET A 58 -3.86 5.54 5.32
N THR A 59 -2.59 5.16 5.18
CA THR A 59 -2.01 4.00 5.88
C THR A 59 -2.10 4.17 7.40
N LEU A 60 -1.73 5.36 7.92
CA LEU A 60 -1.81 5.66 9.36
C LEU A 60 -3.26 5.73 9.86
N ALA A 61 -4.17 6.31 9.06
CA ALA A 61 -5.59 6.36 9.35
C ALA A 61 -6.20 4.96 9.53
N LEU A 62 -5.80 4.02 8.67
CA LEU A 62 -6.20 2.63 8.73
C LEU A 62 -5.59 1.92 9.95
N ALA A 63 -4.28 2.07 10.18
CA ALA A 63 -3.58 1.46 11.31
C ALA A 63 -4.15 1.92 12.66
N GLU A 64 -4.49 3.22 12.78
CA GLU A 64 -5.09 3.77 14.01
C GLU A 64 -6.44 3.14 14.32
N SER A 65 -7.33 3.02 13.33
CA SER A 65 -8.63 2.39 13.53
C SER A 65 -8.51 0.93 13.96
N LEU A 66 -7.71 0.14 13.22
CA LEU A 66 -7.49 -1.28 13.52
C LEU A 66 -6.88 -1.50 14.90
N GLY A 67 -5.89 -0.68 15.27
CA GLY A 67 -5.21 -0.79 16.56
C GLY A 67 -6.10 -0.38 17.73
N ARG A 68 -6.74 0.77 17.64
CA ARG A 68 -7.58 1.35 18.69
C ARG A 68 -8.80 0.47 19.01
N LEU A 69 -9.45 -0.07 17.97
CA LEU A 69 -10.62 -0.92 18.15
C LEU A 69 -10.27 -2.39 18.38
N ASN A 70 -9.07 -2.82 18.01
CA ASN A 70 -8.69 -4.24 17.92
C ASN A 70 -9.73 -5.06 17.14
N ASP A 71 -10.34 -4.42 16.14
CA ASP A 71 -11.37 -4.98 15.27
C ASP A 71 -11.39 -4.23 13.93
N VAL A 72 -12.09 -4.82 12.94
CA VAL A 72 -12.30 -4.19 11.63
C VAL A 72 -13.67 -3.52 11.62
N ASN A 73 -13.67 -2.23 11.79
CA ASN A 73 -14.88 -1.40 11.66
C ASN A 73 -14.74 -0.50 10.43
N TYR A 74 -15.43 -0.86 9.35
CA TYR A 74 -15.34 -0.14 8.09
C TYR A 74 -15.82 1.31 8.16
N GLU A 75 -16.82 1.60 9.00
CA GLU A 75 -17.30 2.96 9.22
C GLU A 75 -16.24 3.81 9.94
N ASP A 76 -15.62 3.26 10.97
CA ASP A 76 -14.57 3.95 11.72
C ASP A 76 -13.32 4.23 10.85
N ILE A 77 -12.95 3.30 9.99
CA ILE A 77 -11.89 3.50 9.00
C ILE A 77 -12.26 4.66 8.06
N MET A 78 -13.48 4.69 7.55
CA MET A 78 -13.96 5.76 6.67
C MET A 78 -14.01 7.11 7.40
N GLU A 79 -14.41 7.16 8.68
CA GLU A 79 -14.38 8.37 9.49
C GLU A 79 -12.95 8.91 9.67
N ASN A 80 -11.96 8.04 9.81
CA ASN A 80 -10.56 8.45 9.81
C ASN A 80 -10.14 9.06 8.47
N PHE A 81 -10.62 8.52 7.34
CA PHE A 81 -10.40 9.14 6.03
C PHE A 81 -11.09 10.50 5.89
N VAL A 82 -12.28 10.67 6.47
CA VAL A 82 -12.95 11.98 6.56
C VAL A 82 -12.12 12.98 7.38
N LEU A 83 -11.54 12.54 8.51
CA LEU A 83 -10.67 13.38 9.35
C LEU A 83 -9.37 13.75 8.63
N TRP A 84 -8.78 12.81 7.86
CA TRP A 84 -7.65 13.11 7.01
C TRP A 84 -7.99 14.20 5.99
N LEU A 85 -9.04 13.99 5.19
CA LEU A 85 -9.44 14.92 4.12
C LEU A 85 -9.83 16.30 4.64
N GLY A 86 -10.63 16.33 5.72
CA GLY A 86 -11.25 17.58 6.22
C GLY A 86 -10.44 18.31 7.29
N LYS A 87 -9.52 17.65 7.98
CA LYS A 87 -8.78 18.18 9.14
C LYS A 87 -7.26 18.02 9.03
N GLY A 88 -6.75 17.36 7.99
CA GLY A 88 -5.33 17.04 7.89
C GLY A 88 -4.83 16.11 9.00
N LYS A 89 -5.71 15.30 9.64
CA LYS A 89 -5.29 14.30 10.61
C LYS A 89 -4.43 13.25 9.90
N PHE A 90 -3.45 12.69 10.57
CA PHE A 90 -2.50 11.70 10.05
C PHE A 90 -1.47 12.24 9.04
N THR A 91 -1.38 13.54 8.83
CA THR A 91 -0.43 14.16 7.92
C THR A 91 0.79 14.69 8.67
N SER A 92 1.89 14.89 7.96
CA SER A 92 3.15 15.39 8.55
C SER A 92 3.08 16.84 9.04
N ASP A 93 2.18 17.65 8.48
CA ASP A 93 2.12 19.11 8.67
C ASP A 93 0.70 19.68 8.84
N GLY A 94 -0.30 18.82 9.01
CA GLY A 94 -1.70 19.23 9.17
C GLY A 94 -2.43 19.50 7.85
N LYS A 95 -1.85 19.14 6.69
CA LYS A 95 -2.46 19.31 5.37
C LYS A 95 -2.64 17.97 4.70
N ALA A 96 -3.82 17.72 4.11
CA ALA A 96 -4.06 16.57 3.25
C ALA A 96 -3.45 16.85 1.88
N TRP A 97 -2.26 16.33 1.66
CA TRP A 97 -1.56 16.39 0.38
C TRP A 97 -2.08 15.28 -0.55
N ASP A 98 -1.96 15.51 -1.85
CA ASP A 98 -2.28 14.58 -2.92
C ASP A 98 -3.62 13.84 -2.74
N GLN A 99 -4.70 14.50 -3.13
CA GLN A 99 -6.06 14.02 -2.89
C GLN A 99 -6.57 13.27 -4.13
N GLY A 100 -6.27 11.98 -4.23
CA GLY A 100 -6.71 11.14 -5.35
C GLY A 100 -8.23 11.17 -5.57
N PHE A 101 -8.65 11.37 -6.82
CA PHE A 101 -10.07 11.57 -7.20
C PHE A 101 -11.00 10.47 -6.66
N THR A 102 -10.66 9.21 -6.84
CA THR A 102 -11.48 8.07 -6.42
C THR A 102 -11.64 8.03 -4.90
N CYS A 103 -10.55 8.25 -4.13
CA CYS A 103 -10.58 8.34 -2.68
C CYS A 103 -11.48 9.47 -2.19
N VAL A 104 -11.28 10.68 -2.72
CA VAL A 104 -12.06 11.86 -2.35
C VAL A 104 -13.53 11.70 -2.67
N THR A 105 -13.86 11.12 -3.82
CA THR A 105 -15.25 10.89 -4.24
C THR A 105 -15.95 9.90 -3.30
N ALA A 106 -15.30 8.79 -2.96
CA ALA A 106 -15.87 7.81 -2.03
C ALA A 106 -16.07 8.39 -0.62
N ILE A 107 -15.11 9.18 -0.12
CA ILE A 107 -15.25 9.89 1.17
C ILE A 107 -16.41 10.87 1.14
N LYS A 108 -16.55 11.64 0.06
CA LYS A 108 -17.69 12.58 -0.12
C LYS A 108 -19.02 11.85 -0.24
N ASN A 109 -19.07 10.68 -0.89
CA ASN A 109 -20.25 9.83 -0.93
C ASN A 109 -20.69 9.43 0.48
N TRP A 110 -19.75 9.02 1.34
CA TRP A 110 -20.03 8.70 2.74
C TRP A 110 -20.57 9.89 3.51
N ILE A 111 -19.92 11.05 3.44
CA ILE A 111 -20.38 12.28 4.12
C ILE A 111 -21.79 12.64 3.67
N TYR A 112 -22.03 12.63 2.35
CA TYR A 112 -23.34 12.97 1.77
C TYR A 112 -24.46 12.05 2.26
N ARG A 113 -24.22 10.74 2.31
CA ARG A 113 -25.19 9.73 2.76
C ARG A 113 -25.47 9.88 4.25
N LYS A 114 -24.44 10.08 5.05
CA LYS A 114 -24.54 10.26 6.50
C LYS A 114 -25.37 11.52 6.87
N GLU A 115 -25.15 12.64 6.20
CA GLU A 115 -25.93 13.88 6.41
C GLU A 115 -27.42 13.70 6.11
N ARG A 116 -27.80 12.75 5.28
CA ARG A 116 -29.18 12.44 4.92
C ARG A 116 -29.80 11.30 5.72
N ASN A 117 -29.09 10.75 6.69
CA ASN A 117 -29.47 9.55 7.42
C ASN A 117 -29.88 8.39 6.48
N TRP A 118 -29.19 8.25 5.38
CA TRP A 118 -29.44 7.17 4.44
C TRP A 118 -28.87 5.87 5.04
N PRO A 119 -29.71 4.84 5.32
CA PRO A 119 -29.27 3.60 5.95
C PRO A 119 -28.52 2.76 4.93
N GLU A 120 -27.25 3.03 4.72
CA GLU A 120 -26.44 2.32 3.74
C GLU A 120 -25.14 1.81 4.33
N ASN A 121 -24.70 0.68 3.76
CA ASN A 121 -23.41 0.10 4.06
C ASN A 121 -22.30 1.04 3.55
N VAL A 122 -21.34 1.38 4.38
CA VAL A 122 -20.18 2.20 4.02
C VAL A 122 -19.39 1.60 2.82
N LEU A 123 -19.47 0.28 2.63
CA LEU A 123 -18.85 -0.41 1.48
C LEU A 123 -19.49 -0.07 0.13
N ASP A 124 -20.66 0.58 0.13
CA ASP A 124 -21.33 1.05 -1.09
C ASP A 124 -20.89 2.46 -1.52
N CYS A 125 -19.94 3.06 -0.79
CA CYS A 125 -19.38 4.36 -1.12
C CYS A 125 -18.26 4.31 -2.15
N GLY A 126 -17.55 3.17 -2.26
CA GLY A 126 -16.45 2.99 -3.19
C GLY A 126 -16.91 2.93 -4.64
N LEU A 127 -16.06 3.46 -5.53
CA LEU A 127 -16.29 3.51 -6.96
C LEU A 127 -15.91 2.16 -7.59
N TRP A 128 -16.63 1.75 -8.63
CA TRP A 128 -16.56 0.37 -9.13
C TRP A 128 -16.41 0.26 -10.65
N GLU A 129 -16.35 1.39 -11.38
CA GLU A 129 -16.12 1.38 -12.81
C GLU A 129 -14.67 0.99 -13.13
N PHE A 130 -14.41 0.58 -14.37
CA PHE A 130 -13.06 0.19 -14.78
C PHE A 130 -12.05 1.33 -14.64
N GLU A 131 -12.47 2.56 -14.90
CA GLU A 131 -11.66 3.77 -14.79
C GLU A 131 -11.33 4.16 -13.34
N ASP A 132 -12.03 3.56 -12.36
CA ASP A 132 -11.81 3.82 -10.92
C ASP A 132 -10.71 2.94 -10.31
N ASN A 133 -10.00 2.16 -11.13
CA ASN A 133 -8.91 1.29 -10.68
C ASN A 133 -7.58 2.04 -10.44
N GLY A 134 -7.63 3.16 -9.73
CA GLY A 134 -6.44 3.80 -9.20
C GLY A 134 -5.78 2.98 -8.07
N ASN A 135 -4.56 3.34 -7.73
CA ASN A 135 -3.75 2.64 -6.70
C ASN A 135 -4.08 3.04 -5.25
N GLY A 136 -5.02 3.98 -5.02
CA GLY A 136 -5.28 4.57 -3.71
C GLY A 136 -5.81 3.61 -2.63
N SER A 137 -6.27 2.39 -2.97
CA SER A 137 -6.52 1.35 -1.96
C SER A 137 -5.28 0.49 -1.71
N LEU A 138 -4.46 0.24 -2.73
CA LEU A 138 -3.26 -0.58 -2.63
C LEU A 138 -2.19 0.10 -1.77
N MET A 139 -1.94 1.40 -1.99
CA MET A 139 -0.92 2.17 -1.30
C MET A 139 -1.03 2.12 0.23
N ARG A 140 -2.25 1.98 0.75
CA ARG A 140 -2.56 2.03 2.19
C ARG A 140 -2.86 0.68 2.85
N ILE A 141 -2.85 -0.45 2.09
CA ILE A 141 -3.42 -1.73 2.57
C ILE A 141 -2.53 -2.47 3.59
N LEU A 142 -1.24 -2.12 3.71
CA LEU A 142 -0.26 -2.83 4.54
C LEU A 142 -0.75 -3.13 5.99
N PRO A 143 -1.36 -2.20 6.75
CA PRO A 143 -1.79 -2.48 8.12
C PRO A 143 -2.77 -3.65 8.23
N VAL A 144 -3.67 -3.81 7.24
CA VAL A 144 -4.65 -4.90 7.23
C VAL A 144 -3.98 -6.27 7.25
N SER A 145 -2.87 -6.41 6.50
CA SER A 145 -2.13 -7.67 6.47
C SER A 145 -1.59 -8.07 7.86
N PHE A 146 -1.04 -7.12 8.59
CA PHE A 146 -0.53 -7.36 9.95
C PHE A 146 -1.65 -7.60 10.97
N TYR A 147 -2.78 -6.90 10.85
CA TYR A 147 -3.95 -7.15 11.68
C TYR A 147 -4.46 -8.58 11.50
N ILE A 148 -4.67 -9.00 10.25
CA ILE A 148 -5.14 -10.34 9.92
C ILE A 148 -4.13 -11.39 10.39
N TYR A 149 -2.84 -11.17 10.14
CA TYR A 149 -1.81 -12.12 10.52
C TYR A 149 -1.68 -12.26 12.05
N ALA A 150 -1.75 -11.17 12.79
CA ALA A 150 -1.71 -11.19 14.25
C ALA A 150 -2.90 -11.96 14.84
N LYS A 151 -4.07 -11.89 14.19
CA LYS A 151 -5.31 -12.53 14.67
C LYS A 151 -5.45 -13.98 14.24
N TYR A 152 -5.00 -14.35 13.04
CA TYR A 152 -5.28 -15.65 12.41
C TYR A 152 -4.00 -16.44 12.04
N GLY A 153 -2.83 -15.85 12.16
CA GLY A 153 -1.54 -16.51 11.85
C GLY A 153 -1.54 -17.12 10.46
N LYS A 154 -1.22 -18.41 10.38
CA LYS A 154 -1.16 -19.16 9.13
C LYS A 154 -2.50 -19.34 8.40
N GLU A 155 -3.62 -19.00 9.03
CA GLU A 155 -4.95 -19.03 8.43
C GLU A 155 -5.33 -17.70 7.76
N SER A 156 -4.41 -16.73 7.74
CA SER A 156 -4.63 -15.38 7.16
C SER A 156 -5.18 -15.41 5.74
N TYR A 157 -4.79 -16.37 4.93
CA TYR A 157 -5.27 -16.54 3.55
C TYR A 157 -6.78 -16.75 3.43
N ALA A 158 -7.43 -17.25 4.49
CA ALA A 158 -8.88 -17.47 4.51
C ALA A 158 -9.68 -16.16 4.73
N HIS A 159 -9.00 -15.08 5.10
CA HIS A 159 -9.60 -13.79 5.48
C HIS A 159 -9.40 -12.69 4.42
N GLY A 160 -9.26 -13.06 3.16
CA GLY A 160 -9.11 -12.12 2.04
C GLY A 160 -10.33 -11.20 1.83
N ASP A 161 -11.51 -11.61 2.32
CA ASP A 161 -12.72 -10.78 2.32
C ASP A 161 -12.53 -9.47 3.12
N ILE A 162 -11.78 -9.49 4.21
CA ILE A 162 -11.44 -8.27 4.97
C ILE A 162 -10.61 -7.34 4.10
N VAL A 163 -9.57 -7.85 3.42
CA VAL A 163 -8.72 -7.05 2.52
C VAL A 163 -9.55 -6.42 1.40
N ARG A 164 -10.39 -7.24 0.74
CA ARG A 164 -11.28 -6.77 -0.33
C ARG A 164 -12.26 -5.70 0.15
N ASN A 165 -12.84 -5.86 1.34
CA ASN A 165 -13.76 -4.87 1.91
C ASN A 165 -13.06 -3.56 2.29
N VAL A 166 -11.82 -3.59 2.78
CA VAL A 166 -11.04 -2.36 3.02
C VAL A 166 -10.72 -1.65 1.70
N SER A 167 -10.41 -2.38 0.63
CA SER A 167 -10.28 -1.78 -0.71
C SER A 167 -11.58 -1.13 -1.16
N LYS A 168 -12.72 -1.83 -0.98
CA LYS A 168 -14.06 -1.37 -1.36
C LYS A 168 -14.50 -0.05 -0.72
N LEU A 169 -13.93 0.34 0.39
CA LEU A 169 -14.23 1.64 0.99
C LEU A 169 -14.07 2.79 0.00
N THR A 170 -13.15 2.65 -0.96
CA THR A 170 -12.92 3.65 -2.00
C THR A 170 -12.84 3.06 -3.41
N HIS A 171 -12.22 1.89 -3.58
CA HIS A 171 -11.96 1.22 -4.86
C HIS A 171 -12.65 -0.15 -4.84
N ALA A 172 -13.89 -0.20 -5.36
CA ALA A 172 -14.72 -1.38 -5.26
C ALA A 172 -14.59 -2.35 -6.45
N HIS A 173 -13.84 -1.99 -7.48
CA HIS A 173 -13.62 -2.87 -8.63
C HIS A 173 -12.74 -4.07 -8.26
N GLN A 174 -12.99 -5.23 -8.87
CA GLN A 174 -12.27 -6.47 -8.57
C GLN A 174 -10.76 -6.43 -8.84
N ILE A 175 -10.32 -5.61 -9.79
CA ILE A 175 -8.89 -5.42 -10.11
C ILE A 175 -8.16 -4.82 -8.91
N SER A 176 -8.71 -3.76 -8.29
CA SER A 176 -8.14 -3.12 -7.11
C SER A 176 -8.16 -4.06 -5.90
N GLN A 177 -9.24 -4.83 -5.73
CA GLN A 177 -9.35 -5.83 -4.66
C GLN A 177 -8.31 -6.95 -4.81
N PHE A 178 -8.12 -7.45 -6.04
CA PHE A 178 -7.09 -8.44 -6.34
C PHE A 178 -5.69 -7.93 -6.04
N ALA A 179 -5.36 -6.72 -6.46
CA ALA A 179 -4.06 -6.11 -6.21
C ALA A 179 -3.76 -6.00 -4.70
N CYS A 180 -4.73 -5.52 -3.92
CA CYS A 180 -4.62 -5.45 -2.46
C CYS A 180 -4.42 -6.83 -1.82
N GLU A 181 -5.19 -7.83 -2.26
CA GLU A 181 -5.09 -9.19 -1.73
C GLU A 181 -3.76 -9.85 -2.11
N PHE A 182 -3.27 -9.62 -3.33
CA PHE A 182 -1.95 -10.09 -3.76
C PHE A 182 -0.84 -9.51 -2.88
N TYR A 183 -0.85 -8.20 -2.65
CA TYR A 183 0.11 -7.52 -1.78
C TYR A 183 0.10 -8.06 -0.34
N CYS A 184 -1.09 -8.24 0.24
CA CYS A 184 -1.21 -8.84 1.58
C CYS A 184 -0.68 -10.28 1.62
N ASN A 185 -0.94 -11.08 0.58
CA ASN A 185 -0.42 -12.45 0.49
C ASN A 185 1.12 -12.47 0.37
N MET A 186 1.75 -11.51 -0.33
CA MET A 186 3.21 -11.36 -0.29
C MET A 186 3.71 -11.19 1.15
N ILE A 187 3.06 -10.33 1.93
CA ILE A 187 3.43 -10.10 3.34
C ILE A 187 3.24 -11.38 4.17
N TYR A 188 2.12 -12.11 4.01
CA TYR A 188 1.90 -13.37 4.73
C TYR A 188 3.01 -14.39 4.43
N GLN A 189 3.44 -14.50 3.15
CA GLN A 189 4.54 -15.39 2.79
C GLN A 189 5.88 -14.98 3.43
N MET A 190 6.16 -13.67 3.53
CA MET A 190 7.36 -13.17 4.23
C MET A 190 7.33 -13.48 5.74
N LEU A 191 6.15 -13.40 6.34
CA LEU A 191 5.97 -13.65 7.78
C LEU A 191 6.05 -15.14 8.12
N ASP A 192 5.41 -15.99 7.32
CA ASP A 192 5.42 -17.45 7.50
C ASP A 192 6.77 -18.10 7.16
N ASN A 193 7.49 -17.53 6.21
CA ASN A 193 8.67 -18.15 5.62
C ASN A 193 9.88 -17.20 5.61
N PRO A 194 10.39 -16.75 6.77
CA PRO A 194 11.39 -15.68 6.88
C PRO A 194 12.78 -16.04 6.31
N LYS A 195 12.97 -17.27 5.82
CA LYS A 195 14.21 -17.74 5.17
C LYS A 195 14.07 -17.91 3.67
N MET A 196 12.87 -17.74 3.13
CA MET A 196 12.65 -17.82 1.67
C MET A 196 13.24 -16.60 0.96
N SER A 197 13.74 -16.82 -0.24
CA SER A 197 14.12 -15.75 -1.15
C SER A 197 12.87 -14.99 -1.64
N LYS A 198 13.07 -13.76 -2.11
CA LYS A 198 12.00 -12.93 -2.69
C LYS A 198 11.29 -13.63 -3.84
N LYS A 199 12.04 -14.31 -4.69
CA LYS A 199 11.53 -15.10 -5.80
C LYS A 199 10.62 -16.24 -5.33
N GLU A 200 11.04 -17.03 -4.36
CA GLU A 200 10.24 -18.12 -3.82
C GLU A 200 8.95 -17.60 -3.16
N ILE A 201 9.03 -16.46 -2.43
CA ILE A 201 7.87 -15.76 -1.85
C ILE A 201 6.90 -15.35 -2.96
N PHE A 202 7.40 -14.74 -4.02
CA PHE A 202 6.61 -14.26 -5.15
C PHE A 202 5.90 -15.41 -5.89
N GLU A 203 6.63 -16.47 -6.27
CA GLU A 203 6.07 -17.62 -6.96
C GLU A 203 4.99 -18.32 -6.11
N ARG A 204 5.25 -18.49 -4.81
CA ARG A 204 4.28 -19.07 -3.89
C ARG A 204 3.03 -18.20 -3.73
N THR A 205 3.19 -16.87 -3.75
CA THR A 205 2.05 -15.93 -3.74
C THR A 205 1.22 -16.09 -5.00
N LYS A 206 1.82 -16.18 -6.18
CA LYS A 206 1.10 -16.45 -7.44
C LYS A 206 0.27 -17.73 -7.36
N ASP A 207 0.85 -18.81 -6.85
CA ASP A 207 0.14 -20.10 -6.70
C ASP A 207 -1.07 -20.01 -5.77
N ILE A 208 -0.93 -19.29 -4.65
CA ILE A 208 -2.01 -19.08 -3.68
C ILE A 208 -3.12 -18.23 -4.31
N MET A 209 -2.77 -17.12 -4.94
CA MET A 209 -3.73 -16.23 -5.57
C MET A 209 -4.49 -16.91 -6.71
N ASN A 210 -3.80 -17.72 -7.52
CA ASN A 210 -4.46 -18.54 -8.53
C ASN A 210 -5.51 -19.48 -7.93
N LYS A 211 -5.21 -20.12 -6.80
CA LYS A 211 -6.16 -21.03 -6.12
C LYS A 211 -7.36 -20.27 -5.56
N ILE A 212 -7.12 -19.15 -4.88
CA ILE A 212 -8.19 -18.33 -4.27
C ILE A 212 -9.13 -17.81 -5.36
N TRP A 213 -8.60 -17.14 -6.36
CA TRP A 213 -9.40 -16.44 -7.37
C TRP A 213 -9.93 -17.36 -8.48
N SER A 214 -9.45 -18.59 -8.58
CA SER A 214 -10.02 -19.63 -9.45
C SER A 214 -11.13 -20.45 -8.77
N SER A 215 -11.33 -20.27 -7.48
CA SER A 215 -12.36 -21.02 -6.74
C SER A 215 -13.78 -20.66 -7.21
N GLU A 216 -14.71 -21.62 -7.12
CA GLU A 216 -16.12 -21.42 -7.51
C GLU A 216 -16.84 -20.39 -6.62
N ASN A 217 -16.32 -20.18 -5.41
CA ASN A 217 -16.90 -19.25 -4.44
C ASN A 217 -16.58 -17.76 -4.76
N MET A 218 -15.62 -17.51 -5.63
CA MET A 218 -15.29 -16.15 -6.06
C MET A 218 -16.22 -15.70 -7.21
N LYS A 219 -16.94 -14.60 -6.99
CA LYS A 219 -17.83 -13.97 -7.99
C LYS A 219 -17.08 -13.01 -8.92
N ALA A 220 -15.78 -13.21 -9.10
CA ALA A 220 -14.96 -12.37 -9.94
C ALA A 220 -15.06 -12.76 -11.42
N ASP A 221 -14.90 -11.80 -12.31
CA ASP A 221 -14.65 -12.06 -13.73
C ASP A 221 -13.19 -12.55 -13.88
N LYS A 222 -13.07 -13.88 -13.97
CA LYS A 222 -11.76 -14.54 -14.01
C LYS A 222 -11.01 -14.26 -15.32
N GLU A 223 -11.71 -14.05 -16.40
CA GLU A 223 -11.08 -13.75 -17.70
C GLU A 223 -10.55 -12.32 -17.73
N GLU A 224 -11.28 -11.37 -17.15
CA GLU A 224 -10.78 -10.01 -16.97
C GLU A 224 -9.50 -10.01 -16.12
N LEU A 225 -9.51 -10.64 -14.95
CA LEU A 225 -8.33 -10.69 -14.07
C LEU A 225 -7.14 -11.37 -14.72
N LYS A 226 -7.34 -12.47 -15.42
CA LYS A 226 -6.27 -13.15 -16.17
C LYS A 226 -5.69 -12.27 -17.28
N GLY A 227 -6.54 -11.53 -17.98
CA GLY A 227 -6.12 -10.59 -19.02
C GLY A 227 -5.27 -9.46 -18.45
N VAL A 228 -5.78 -8.83 -17.39
CA VAL A 228 -5.16 -7.66 -16.75
C VAL A 228 -3.83 -8.00 -16.07
N PHE A 229 -3.75 -9.10 -15.32
CA PHE A 229 -2.56 -9.52 -14.57
C PHE A 229 -1.69 -10.54 -15.30
N ASN A 230 -1.87 -10.74 -16.62
CA ASN A 230 -1.15 -11.75 -17.37
C ASN A 230 0.38 -11.62 -17.26
N ARG A 231 0.89 -10.40 -17.24
CA ARG A 231 2.32 -10.09 -17.12
C ARG A 231 2.85 -10.46 -15.73
N LEU A 232 2.11 -10.13 -14.68
CA LEU A 232 2.45 -10.50 -13.29
C LEU A 232 2.60 -12.02 -13.12
N PHE A 233 1.76 -12.79 -13.79
CA PHE A 233 1.77 -14.26 -13.73
C PHE A 233 2.73 -14.91 -14.75
N SER A 234 3.39 -14.15 -15.59
CA SER A 234 4.39 -14.69 -16.53
C SER A 234 5.62 -15.23 -15.80
N ASN A 235 6.29 -16.20 -16.42
CA ASN A 235 7.50 -16.82 -15.86
C ASN A 235 8.75 -15.92 -15.95
N ASN A 236 8.67 -14.84 -16.72
CA ASN A 236 9.76 -13.90 -16.95
C ASN A 236 9.52 -12.53 -16.31
N PHE A 237 8.53 -12.38 -15.45
CA PHE A 237 8.17 -11.09 -14.85
C PHE A 237 9.38 -10.38 -14.20
N GLU A 238 10.16 -11.09 -13.39
CA GLU A 238 11.35 -10.52 -12.73
C GLU A 238 12.46 -10.11 -13.70
N SER A 239 12.48 -10.70 -14.90
CA SER A 239 13.51 -10.47 -15.93
C SER A 239 13.09 -9.43 -16.97
N LEU A 240 11.96 -8.77 -16.78
CA LEU A 240 11.53 -7.67 -17.64
C LEU A 240 12.53 -6.51 -17.55
N ASP A 241 12.74 -5.84 -18.66
CA ASP A 241 13.52 -4.61 -18.68
C ASP A 241 12.71 -3.47 -18.02
N ASP A 242 13.38 -2.48 -17.47
CA ASP A 242 12.72 -1.34 -16.82
C ASP A 242 11.84 -0.53 -17.78
N GLU A 243 12.15 -0.57 -19.07
CA GLU A 243 11.33 0.00 -20.15
C GLU A 243 9.93 -0.61 -20.24
N ASP A 244 9.80 -1.89 -19.91
CA ASP A 244 8.54 -2.62 -19.93
C ASP A 244 7.68 -2.35 -18.69
N ILE A 245 8.27 -1.79 -17.63
CA ILE A 245 7.57 -1.54 -16.36
C ILE A 245 6.89 -0.18 -16.41
N GLN A 246 5.59 -0.18 -16.33
CA GLN A 246 4.79 1.05 -16.19
C GLN A 246 4.64 1.42 -14.71
N SER A 247 4.72 2.71 -14.40
CA SER A 247 4.70 3.25 -13.03
C SER A 247 3.67 4.38 -12.85
N GLY A 248 2.58 4.34 -13.60
CA GLY A 248 1.48 5.30 -13.45
C GLY A 248 0.48 4.88 -12.37
N GLY A 249 -0.49 5.77 -12.08
CA GLY A 249 -1.48 5.61 -11.00
C GLY A 249 -2.51 4.49 -11.17
N TYR A 250 -2.49 3.72 -12.26
CA TYR A 250 -3.31 2.52 -12.42
C TYR A 250 -2.80 1.42 -11.48
N VAL A 251 -3.69 0.83 -10.69
CA VAL A 251 -3.32 -0.10 -9.60
C VAL A 251 -2.47 -1.28 -10.06
N VAL A 252 -2.67 -1.78 -11.28
CA VAL A 252 -1.88 -2.87 -11.86
C VAL A 252 -0.44 -2.42 -12.13
N HIS A 253 -0.27 -1.22 -12.68
CA HIS A 253 1.05 -0.65 -12.93
C HIS A 253 1.82 -0.44 -11.63
N SER A 254 1.18 0.13 -10.61
CA SER A 254 1.80 0.37 -9.31
C SER A 254 2.18 -0.94 -8.61
N LEU A 255 1.31 -1.97 -8.66
CA LEU A 255 1.62 -3.28 -8.10
C LEU A 255 2.81 -3.94 -8.81
N GLU A 256 2.78 -3.99 -10.15
CA GLU A 256 3.84 -4.59 -10.95
C GLU A 256 5.17 -3.84 -10.76
N ALA A 257 5.16 -2.51 -10.81
CA ALA A 257 6.35 -1.70 -10.61
C ALA A 257 6.98 -1.92 -9.23
N ALA A 258 6.16 -1.89 -8.17
CA ALA A 258 6.64 -2.13 -6.82
C ALA A 258 7.21 -3.54 -6.62
N LEU A 259 6.53 -4.57 -7.13
CA LEU A 259 7.00 -5.95 -7.07
C LEU A 259 8.27 -6.17 -7.88
N TRP A 260 8.35 -5.60 -9.07
CA TRP A 260 9.55 -5.68 -9.91
C TRP A 260 10.74 -5.02 -9.22
N CYS A 261 10.58 -3.81 -8.66
CA CYS A 261 11.62 -3.13 -7.90
C CYS A 261 12.07 -3.97 -6.69
N PHE A 262 11.11 -4.52 -5.94
CA PHE A 262 11.41 -5.38 -4.79
C PHE A 262 12.17 -6.65 -5.18
N LEU A 263 11.77 -7.33 -6.24
CA LEU A 263 12.44 -8.55 -6.73
C LEU A 263 13.87 -8.26 -7.20
N ASN A 264 14.09 -7.12 -7.85
CA ASN A 264 15.34 -6.72 -8.48
C ASN A 264 16.22 -5.78 -7.64
N SER A 265 16.17 -5.89 -6.32
CA SER A 265 16.98 -5.09 -5.39
C SER A 265 17.65 -5.98 -4.35
N SER A 266 18.73 -5.53 -3.75
CA SER A 266 19.50 -6.25 -2.72
C SER A 266 19.28 -5.70 -1.31
N ASP A 267 18.76 -4.49 -1.17
CA ASP A 267 18.47 -3.82 0.09
C ASP A 267 17.31 -2.83 -0.05
N TYR A 268 16.94 -2.19 1.08
CA TYR A 268 15.87 -1.20 1.14
C TYR A 268 16.17 0.01 0.26
N ARG A 269 17.40 0.53 0.32
CA ARG A 269 17.81 1.72 -0.44
C ARG A 269 17.67 1.51 -1.94
N GLU A 270 18.23 0.42 -2.43
CA GLU A 270 18.17 0.08 -3.85
C GLU A 270 16.72 -0.10 -4.31
N CYS A 271 15.89 -0.76 -3.49
CA CYS A 271 14.48 -0.99 -3.81
C CYS A 271 13.70 0.32 -3.98
N THR A 272 13.81 1.20 -2.99
CA THR A 272 13.05 2.47 -2.99
C THR A 272 13.56 3.46 -4.03
N LEU A 273 14.88 3.59 -4.19
CA LEU A 273 15.44 4.45 -5.24
C LEU A 273 15.12 3.95 -6.65
N LYS A 274 15.11 2.63 -6.85
CA LYS A 274 14.67 2.04 -8.12
C LYS A 274 13.21 2.39 -8.40
N ALA A 275 12.33 2.28 -7.40
CA ALA A 275 10.92 2.60 -7.53
C ALA A 275 10.69 4.09 -7.83
N VAL A 276 11.34 5.00 -7.10
CA VAL A 276 11.26 6.45 -7.35
C VAL A 276 11.72 6.79 -8.77
N ASN A 277 12.84 6.23 -9.21
CA ASN A 277 13.45 6.55 -10.50
C ASN A 277 12.73 5.90 -11.70
N LEU A 278 11.68 5.10 -11.48
CA LEU A 278 10.73 4.73 -12.55
C LEU A 278 9.90 5.94 -13.01
N GLY A 279 9.79 6.97 -12.19
CA GLY A 279 9.04 8.19 -12.51
C GLY A 279 7.53 8.01 -12.47
N HIS A 280 6.81 8.95 -13.05
CA HIS A 280 5.35 9.05 -13.06
C HIS A 280 4.77 9.10 -11.64
N ASP A 281 4.07 8.08 -11.18
CA ASP A 281 3.53 7.97 -9.82
C ASP A 281 4.61 7.41 -8.86
N ALA A 282 5.65 8.20 -8.69
CA ALA A 282 6.90 7.79 -8.09
C ALA A 282 6.80 7.57 -6.57
N ASP A 283 6.03 8.41 -5.88
CA ASP A 283 5.77 8.33 -4.43
C ASP A 283 4.97 7.09 -4.09
N THR A 284 3.83 6.86 -4.76
CA THR A 284 3.02 5.66 -4.53
C THR A 284 3.78 4.38 -4.87
N THR A 285 4.49 4.35 -6.01
CA THR A 285 5.29 3.17 -6.37
C THR A 285 6.35 2.87 -5.31
N ALA A 286 7.03 3.91 -4.81
CA ALA A 286 8.06 3.76 -3.79
C ALA A 286 7.49 3.47 -2.39
N ALA A 287 6.30 3.98 -2.06
CA ALA A 287 5.59 3.64 -0.82
C ALA A 287 5.24 2.15 -0.78
N ILE A 288 4.63 1.61 -1.85
CA ILE A 288 4.26 0.19 -1.95
C ILE A 288 5.52 -0.71 -1.90
N ALA A 289 6.54 -0.40 -2.70
CA ALA A 289 7.81 -1.14 -2.72
C ALA A 289 8.56 -1.04 -1.39
N GLY A 290 8.60 0.16 -0.80
CA GLY A 290 9.23 0.45 0.48
C GLY A 290 8.59 -0.30 1.64
N GLY A 291 7.27 -0.47 1.62
CA GLY A 291 6.55 -1.31 2.58
C GLY A 291 7.05 -2.75 2.57
N LEU A 292 7.13 -3.39 1.40
CA LEU A 292 7.68 -4.76 1.26
C LEU A 292 9.14 -4.83 1.65
N ALA A 293 9.97 -3.89 1.17
CA ALA A 293 11.40 -3.84 1.46
C ALA A 293 11.68 -3.63 2.96
N GLY A 294 10.91 -2.77 3.64
CA GLY A 294 11.02 -2.55 5.08
C GLY A 294 10.72 -3.82 5.89
N ILE A 295 9.70 -4.59 5.49
CA ILE A 295 9.36 -5.87 6.15
C ILE A 295 10.45 -6.92 5.90
N PHE A 296 10.97 -6.98 4.68
CA PHE A 296 11.89 -8.04 4.26
C PHE A 296 13.32 -7.78 4.74
N TYR A 297 13.87 -6.60 4.49
CA TYR A 297 15.25 -6.23 4.84
C TYR A 297 15.40 -5.68 6.26
N GLY A 298 14.41 -4.88 6.72
CA GLY A 298 14.40 -4.30 8.06
C GLY A 298 15.39 -3.15 8.30
N GLU A 299 16.24 -2.83 7.33
CA GLU A 299 17.29 -1.81 7.43
C GLU A 299 16.95 -0.60 6.55
N ILE A 300 16.22 0.35 7.11
CA ILE A 300 15.93 1.63 6.43
C ILE A 300 17.10 2.61 6.73
N PRO A 301 17.63 3.32 5.72
CA PRO A 301 18.73 4.27 5.91
C PRO A 301 18.43 5.31 6.98
N GLN A 302 19.33 5.42 7.97
CA GLN A 302 19.12 6.29 9.13
C GLN A 302 19.02 7.77 8.74
N GLU A 303 19.73 8.20 7.72
CA GLU A 303 19.66 9.57 7.19
C GLU A 303 18.23 9.88 6.71
N TRP A 304 17.56 8.97 5.99
CA TRP A 304 16.19 9.17 5.53
C TRP A 304 15.18 9.15 6.69
N LEU A 305 15.40 8.27 7.67
CA LEU A 305 14.60 8.31 8.90
C LEU A 305 14.77 9.62 9.66
N ASN A 306 15.95 10.23 9.63
CA ASN A 306 16.20 11.51 10.29
C ASN A 306 15.52 12.68 9.57
N GLU A 307 15.51 12.66 8.24
CA GLU A 307 14.90 13.67 7.38
C GLU A 307 13.36 13.55 7.34
N LEU A 308 12.80 12.36 7.60
CA LEU A 308 11.36 12.12 7.56
C LEU A 308 10.62 13.03 8.56
N ARG A 309 9.62 13.76 8.08
CA ARG A 309 8.76 14.62 8.89
C ARG A 309 7.61 13.81 9.49
N GLY A 310 6.94 14.35 10.49
CA GLY A 310 5.74 13.75 11.07
C GLY A 310 5.98 12.44 11.84
N LYS A 311 7.19 12.14 12.29
CA LYS A 311 7.50 10.90 13.06
C LYS A 311 6.63 10.72 14.29
N THR A 312 6.29 11.81 14.99
CA THR A 312 5.37 11.77 16.13
C THR A 312 3.98 11.31 15.70
N VAL A 313 3.48 11.80 14.57
CA VAL A 313 2.18 11.39 14.02
C VAL A 313 2.21 9.90 13.64
N ILE A 314 3.30 9.43 13.03
CA ILE A 314 3.48 8.00 12.72
C ILE A 314 3.39 7.17 14.00
N GLU A 315 4.24 7.45 15.00
CA GLU A 315 4.29 6.66 16.25
C GLU A 315 2.96 6.69 17.02
N GLU A 316 2.29 7.85 17.08
CA GLU A 316 0.98 7.98 17.75
C GLU A 316 -0.10 7.18 17.03
N SER A 317 -0.12 7.20 15.70
CA SER A 317 -1.12 6.49 14.91
C SER A 317 -0.98 4.97 14.96
N ILE A 318 0.24 4.47 15.05
CA ILE A 318 0.49 3.01 15.03
C ILE A 318 0.64 2.38 16.42
N LYS A 319 0.68 3.16 17.51
CA LYS A 319 1.02 2.68 18.85
C LYS A 319 0.14 1.53 19.35
N ASP A 320 -1.17 1.66 19.14
CA ASP A 320 -2.15 0.67 19.62
C ASP A 320 -2.06 -0.62 18.79
N MET A 321 -1.92 -0.48 17.47
CA MET A 321 -1.72 -1.62 16.59
C MET A 321 -0.38 -2.32 16.85
N ALA A 322 0.70 -1.57 17.04
CA ALA A 322 2.00 -2.14 17.42
C ALA A 322 1.99 -2.85 18.78
N SER A 323 1.08 -2.43 19.67
CA SER A 323 0.88 -3.09 20.98
C SER A 323 0.03 -4.36 20.84
N MET A 324 -1.00 -4.34 19.97
CA MET A 324 -1.84 -5.50 19.67
C MET A 324 -1.06 -6.64 18.98
N ILE A 325 -0.13 -6.30 18.10
CA ILE A 325 0.71 -7.26 17.34
C ILE A 325 1.75 -7.96 18.25
N TYR A 326 1.79 -7.64 19.52
CA TYR A 326 2.68 -8.29 20.47
C TYR A 326 2.17 -9.73 20.74
N ILE A 327 2.61 -10.68 19.88
CA ILE A 327 2.52 -12.12 20.12
C ILE A 327 3.96 -12.59 20.34
N ASP A 328 4.23 -13.08 21.59
CA ASP A 328 5.48 -13.75 21.95
C ASP A 328 5.68 -15.04 21.15
#